data_eee38972b4f633ee311f93e2c6ac012a
#
_entry.id   eee38972b4f633ee311f93e2c6ac012a
#
_cell.length_a   1.000
_cell.length_b   1.000
_cell.length_c   1.000
_cell.angle_alpha   90.00
_cell.angle_beta   90.00
_cell.angle_gamma   90.00
#
_symmetry.space_group_name_H-M   'P 1'
#
loop_
_entity.id
_entity.type
_entity.pdbx_description
1 polymer ?
#
loop_
_entity_poly.entity_id
_entity_poly.type
_entity_poly.pdbx_seq_one_letter_code
_entity_poly.pdbx_strand_id
1 'polypeptide(L)'
;MSKEKYKKHINEEEIKEYNQYIIDLIHTPKNWGKPTEDEITIKHSYKGPCGDTMQFFLKINNNIIEKANFITDGCGASIATASQTTILIEGKSLNYVENLKPEDIDKALKGLPEDHKHCTELALRTLNRLINKYKKQIK
;
A
#
# COMPACT_ATOMS: atom_id res chain seq x y z
N MET A 1 -10.32 -1.30 13.13
CA MET A 1 -11.13 -1.21 11.89
C MET A 1 -11.50 -2.61 11.43
N SER A 2 -12.75 -2.82 11.11
CA SER A 2 -13.27 -4.11 10.66
C SER A 2 -12.76 -4.45 9.26
N LYS A 3 -12.43 -5.72 9.04
CA LYS A 3 -12.04 -6.20 7.71
C LYS A 3 -13.15 -6.04 6.69
N GLU A 4 -14.38 -5.86 7.15
CA GLU A 4 -15.52 -5.73 6.25
C GLU A 4 -15.62 -4.36 5.58
N LYS A 5 -14.93 -3.35 6.09
CA LYS A 5 -14.98 -2.01 5.53
C LYS A 5 -14.48 -1.94 4.09
N TYR A 6 -13.46 -2.74 3.74
CA TYR A 6 -12.92 -2.70 2.38
C TYR A 6 -13.90 -3.28 1.35
N LYS A 7 -14.81 -4.16 1.76
CA LYS A 7 -15.76 -4.78 0.87
C LYS A 7 -16.69 -3.77 0.17
N LYS A 8 -16.86 -2.60 0.77
CA LYS A 8 -17.67 -1.53 0.17
C LYS A 8 -17.06 -0.96 -1.10
N HIS A 9 -15.76 -1.19 -1.30
CA HIS A 9 -15.03 -0.66 -2.44
C HIS A 9 -14.87 -1.68 -3.57
N ILE A 10 -15.41 -2.89 -3.39
CA ILE A 10 -15.30 -3.94 -4.39
C ILE A 10 -16.43 -3.82 -5.40
N ASN A 11 -16.06 -3.70 -6.68
CA ASN A 11 -16.99 -3.65 -7.79
C ASN A 11 -16.89 -4.97 -8.56
N GLU A 12 -18.01 -5.71 -8.62
CA GLU A 12 -18.04 -7.03 -9.28
C GLU A 12 -17.65 -6.96 -10.76
N GLU A 13 -18.04 -5.89 -11.46
CA GLU A 13 -17.67 -5.73 -12.86
C GLU A 13 -16.19 -5.47 -13.02
N GLU A 14 -15.62 -4.67 -12.12
CA GLU A 14 -14.19 -4.35 -12.13
C GLU A 14 -13.35 -5.59 -11.88
N ILE A 15 -13.79 -6.48 -10.97
CA ILE A 15 -13.06 -7.70 -10.60
C ILE A 15 -12.80 -8.59 -11.81
N LYS A 16 -13.70 -8.60 -12.78
CA LYS A 16 -13.54 -9.44 -13.97
C LYS A 16 -12.30 -9.11 -14.79
N GLU A 17 -11.77 -7.91 -14.63
CA GLU A 17 -10.58 -7.47 -15.36
C GLU A 17 -9.27 -7.88 -14.69
N TYR A 18 -9.33 -8.41 -13.47
CA TYR A 18 -8.13 -8.72 -12.69
C TYR A 18 -7.73 -10.18 -12.78
N ASN A 19 -6.42 -10.45 -12.62
CA ASN A 19 -5.95 -11.81 -12.48
C ASN A 19 -6.34 -12.35 -11.10
N GLN A 20 -6.25 -13.66 -10.93
CA GLN A 20 -6.67 -14.32 -9.70
C GLN A 20 -5.88 -13.86 -8.47
N TYR A 21 -4.58 -13.58 -8.64
CA TYR A 21 -3.75 -13.13 -7.52
C TYR A 21 -4.27 -11.82 -6.96
N ILE A 22 -4.60 -10.88 -7.84
CA ILE A 22 -5.16 -9.59 -7.45
C ILE A 22 -6.53 -9.77 -6.80
N ILE A 23 -7.39 -10.62 -7.37
CA ILE A 23 -8.71 -10.91 -6.80
C ILE A 23 -8.58 -11.43 -5.37
N ASP A 24 -7.64 -12.33 -5.14
CA ASP A 24 -7.42 -12.89 -3.80
C ASP A 24 -7.00 -11.79 -2.81
N LEU A 25 -6.13 -10.87 -3.23
CA LEU A 25 -5.71 -9.75 -2.38
C LEU A 25 -6.86 -8.78 -2.11
N ILE A 26 -7.78 -8.60 -3.06
CA ILE A 26 -8.95 -7.74 -2.84
C ILE A 26 -9.85 -8.35 -1.79
N HIS A 27 -10.11 -9.66 -1.86
CA HIS A 27 -11.01 -10.33 -0.93
C HIS A 27 -10.39 -10.59 0.43
N THR A 28 -9.08 -10.82 0.47
CA THR A 28 -8.37 -11.11 1.73
C THR A 28 -7.04 -10.35 1.73
N PRO A 29 -7.10 -9.01 1.86
CA PRO A 29 -5.88 -8.22 1.82
C PRO A 29 -4.98 -8.50 3.01
N LYS A 30 -3.68 -8.55 2.75
CA LYS A 30 -2.67 -8.68 3.79
C LYS A 30 -2.39 -7.29 4.35
N ASN A 31 -2.25 -7.22 5.68
CA ASN A 31 -1.80 -6.01 6.37
C ASN A 31 -2.79 -4.84 6.30
N TRP A 32 -4.07 -5.15 6.13
CA TRP A 32 -5.12 -4.14 6.18
C TRP A 32 -5.34 -3.67 7.61
N GLY A 33 -5.50 -2.36 7.76
CA GLY A 33 -5.94 -1.78 9.01
C GLY A 33 -4.89 -0.99 9.76
N LYS A 34 -5.34 -0.14 10.67
CA LYS A 34 -4.47 0.66 11.51
C LYS A 34 -3.99 -0.16 12.71
N PRO A 35 -2.67 -0.32 12.90
CA PRO A 35 -2.17 -1.00 14.11
C PRO A 35 -2.35 -0.13 15.36
N THR A 36 -2.05 -0.68 16.52
CA THR A 36 -2.04 0.08 17.77
C THR A 36 -0.91 1.12 17.72
N GLU A 37 -1.07 2.20 18.49
CA GLU A 37 -0.12 3.31 18.44
C GLU A 37 1.32 2.89 18.75
N ASP A 38 1.52 1.92 19.62
CA ASP A 38 2.86 1.44 19.95
C ASP A 38 3.52 0.65 18.81
N GLU A 39 2.75 0.26 17.81
CA GLU A 39 3.25 -0.44 16.63
C GLU A 39 3.44 0.50 15.43
N ILE A 40 3.26 1.79 15.63
CA ILE A 40 3.42 2.80 14.58
C ILE A 40 4.58 3.73 14.89
N THR A 41 5.65 3.63 14.10
CA THR A 41 6.74 4.61 14.17
C THR A 41 6.36 5.88 13.41
N ILE A 42 5.76 5.70 12.24
CA ILE A 42 5.38 6.83 11.39
C ILE A 42 4.20 6.41 10.52
N LYS A 43 3.35 7.38 10.22
CA LYS A 43 2.22 7.18 9.30
C LYS A 43 2.12 8.38 8.37
N HIS A 44 1.55 8.14 7.21
CA HIS A 44 1.32 9.22 6.24
C HIS A 44 0.17 8.84 5.33
N SER A 45 -0.68 9.81 5.07
CA SER A 45 -1.83 9.68 4.17
C SER A 45 -1.63 10.64 3.00
N TYR A 46 -1.93 10.17 1.80
CA TYR A 46 -1.81 10.99 0.61
C TYR A 46 -2.97 10.72 -0.33
N LYS A 47 -3.62 11.79 -0.77
CA LYS A 47 -4.70 11.71 -1.75
C LYS A 47 -4.12 12.01 -3.13
N GLY A 48 -4.21 11.04 -4.03
CA GLY A 48 -3.68 11.19 -5.37
C GLY A 48 -4.59 11.98 -6.29
N PRO A 49 -4.09 12.31 -7.49
CA PRO A 49 -4.90 13.06 -8.48
C PRO A 49 -6.18 12.36 -8.88
N CYS A 50 -6.23 11.04 -8.79
CA CYS A 50 -7.42 10.25 -9.11
C CYS A 50 -8.51 10.34 -8.04
N GLY A 51 -8.21 10.97 -6.88
CA GLY A 51 -9.15 11.10 -5.79
C GLY A 51 -9.04 10.01 -4.72
N ASP A 52 -8.29 8.96 -4.98
CA ASP A 52 -8.08 7.88 -4.01
C ASP A 52 -7.05 8.30 -2.97
N THR A 53 -7.30 7.90 -1.72
CA THR A 53 -6.36 8.14 -0.62
C THR A 53 -5.75 6.82 -0.20
N MET A 54 -4.44 6.82 0.00
CA MET A 54 -3.73 5.70 0.62
C MET A 54 -3.06 6.19 1.87
N GLN A 55 -3.10 5.38 2.92
CA GLN A 55 -2.39 5.66 4.16
C GLN A 55 -1.59 4.44 4.54
N PHE A 56 -0.30 4.66 4.85
CA PHE A 56 0.57 3.61 5.33
C PHE A 56 0.98 3.88 6.76
N PHE A 57 1.15 2.80 7.51
CA PHE A 57 1.62 2.80 8.90
C PHE A 57 2.85 1.91 8.94
N LEU A 58 3.98 2.45 9.34
CA LEU A 58 5.22 1.68 9.39
C LEU A 58 5.77 1.62 10.80
N LYS A 59 6.28 0.45 11.16
CA LYS A 59 7.09 0.28 12.35
C LYS A 59 8.53 0.13 11.87
N ILE A 60 9.39 1.07 12.26
CA ILE A 60 10.76 1.15 11.76
C ILE A 60 11.73 1.00 12.93
N ASN A 61 12.74 0.15 12.76
CA ASN A 61 13.80 -0.04 13.73
C ASN A 61 15.11 -0.22 12.98
N ASN A 62 16.12 0.60 13.30
CA ASN A 62 17.44 0.55 12.65
C ASN A 62 17.35 0.65 11.12
N ASN A 63 16.47 1.54 10.65
CA ASN A 63 16.22 1.78 9.21
C ASN A 63 15.67 0.56 8.49
N ILE A 64 15.13 -0.42 9.22
CA ILE A 64 14.45 -1.58 8.67
C ILE A 64 12.98 -1.47 9.00
N ILE A 65 12.13 -1.74 8.01
CA ILE A 65 10.68 -1.74 8.19
C ILE A 65 10.28 -3.09 8.78
N GLU A 66 9.98 -3.09 10.07
CA GLU A 66 9.58 -4.32 10.76
C GLU A 66 8.16 -4.73 10.41
N LYS A 67 7.27 -3.74 10.27
CA LYS A 67 5.87 -3.97 9.94
C LYS A 67 5.36 -2.86 9.05
N ALA A 68 4.47 -3.21 8.13
CA ALA A 68 3.81 -2.25 7.26
C ALA A 68 2.33 -2.59 7.20
N ASN A 69 1.48 -1.60 7.45
CA ASN A 69 0.03 -1.74 7.35
C ASN A 69 -0.51 -0.60 6.50
N PHE A 70 -1.74 -0.74 6.04
CA PHE A 70 -2.34 0.28 5.20
C PHE A 70 -3.86 0.33 5.38
N ILE A 71 -4.42 1.48 5.00
CA ILE A 71 -5.85 1.62 4.72
C ILE A 71 -5.98 2.47 3.46
N THR A 72 -7.07 2.28 2.73
CA THR A 72 -7.36 3.07 1.55
C THR A 72 -8.87 3.14 1.33
N ASP A 73 -9.33 4.23 0.73
CA ASP A 73 -10.71 4.38 0.31
C ASP A 73 -10.88 4.16 -1.20
N GLY A 74 -9.82 3.70 -1.86
CA GLY A 74 -9.84 3.46 -3.30
C GLY A 74 -10.51 2.16 -3.69
N CYS A 75 -10.48 1.88 -4.98
CA CYS A 75 -11.09 0.68 -5.56
C CYS A 75 -10.29 -0.58 -5.23
N GLY A 76 -10.75 -1.72 -5.79
CA GLY A 76 -10.07 -2.99 -5.60
C GLY A 76 -8.59 -2.95 -5.99
N ALA A 77 -8.27 -2.28 -7.10
CA ALA A 77 -6.88 -2.15 -7.54
C ALA A 77 -6.03 -1.43 -6.49
N SER A 78 -6.59 -0.41 -5.83
CA SER A 78 -5.89 0.31 -4.76
C SER A 78 -5.64 -0.60 -3.56
N ILE A 79 -6.63 -1.40 -3.19
CA ILE A 79 -6.50 -2.35 -2.08
C ILE A 79 -5.39 -3.37 -2.38
N ALA A 80 -5.45 -4.00 -3.55
CA ALA A 80 -4.46 -5.00 -3.94
C ALA A 80 -3.05 -4.41 -4.02
N THR A 81 -2.95 -3.22 -4.61
CA THR A 81 -1.66 -2.53 -4.77
C THR A 81 -1.05 -2.18 -3.42
N ALA A 82 -1.82 -1.58 -2.53
CA ALA A 82 -1.32 -1.22 -1.21
C ALA A 82 -0.94 -2.45 -0.40
N SER A 83 -1.78 -3.50 -0.46
CA SER A 83 -1.48 -4.76 0.21
C SER A 83 -0.18 -5.37 -0.29
N GLN A 84 -0.02 -5.48 -1.60
CA GLN A 84 1.22 -6.02 -2.19
C GLN A 84 2.43 -5.18 -1.83
N THR A 85 2.26 -3.87 -1.79
CA THR A 85 3.35 -2.96 -1.42
C THR A 85 3.82 -3.24 0.00
N THR A 86 2.89 -3.43 0.94
CA THR A 86 3.28 -3.76 2.33
C THR A 86 4.01 -5.09 2.40
N ILE A 87 3.60 -6.08 1.60
CA ILE A 87 4.28 -7.37 1.55
C ILE A 87 5.71 -7.20 1.07
N LEU A 88 5.92 -6.38 0.05
CA LEU A 88 7.24 -6.16 -0.53
C LEU A 88 8.20 -5.46 0.43
N ILE A 89 7.70 -4.50 1.21
CA ILE A 89 8.58 -3.66 2.02
C ILE A 89 8.82 -4.19 3.43
N GLU A 90 8.00 -5.11 3.93
CA GLU A 90 8.23 -5.67 5.26
C GLU A 90 9.57 -6.40 5.31
N GLY A 91 10.35 -6.11 6.33
CA GLY A 91 11.69 -6.69 6.49
C GLY A 91 12.77 -6.01 5.67
N LYS A 92 12.42 -5.01 4.89
CA LYS A 92 13.37 -4.32 4.00
C LYS A 92 13.83 -2.99 4.60
N SER A 93 14.95 -2.50 4.09
CA SER A 93 15.49 -1.21 4.53
C SER A 93 14.73 -0.05 3.90
N LEU A 94 14.87 1.13 4.49
CA LEU A 94 14.32 2.35 3.89
C LEU A 94 14.91 2.58 2.51
N ASN A 95 16.19 2.26 2.35
CA ASN A 95 16.87 2.41 1.05
C ASN A 95 16.22 1.53 -0.02
N TYR A 96 15.80 0.33 0.33
CA TYR A 96 15.09 -0.56 -0.59
C TYR A 96 13.82 0.13 -1.13
N VAL A 97 13.04 0.75 -0.23
CA VAL A 97 11.80 1.43 -0.61
C VAL A 97 12.08 2.61 -1.51
N GLU A 98 13.15 3.37 -1.21
CA GLU A 98 13.51 4.54 -2.02
C GLU A 98 13.92 4.16 -3.44
N ASN A 99 14.34 2.92 -3.64
CA ASN A 99 14.73 2.42 -4.97
C ASN A 99 13.64 1.58 -5.64
N LEU A 100 12.52 1.37 -4.95
CA LEU A 100 11.42 0.60 -5.50
C LEU A 100 10.70 1.40 -6.59
N LYS A 101 10.39 0.73 -7.68
CA LYS A 101 9.75 1.37 -8.84
C LYS A 101 8.33 0.87 -9.01
N PRO A 102 7.46 1.66 -9.67
CA PRO A 102 6.08 1.22 -9.95
C PRO A 102 6.04 -0.14 -10.66
N GLU A 103 6.98 -0.39 -11.57
CA GLU A 103 7.06 -1.64 -12.32
C GLU A 103 7.28 -2.84 -11.40
N ASP A 104 8.02 -2.64 -10.31
CA ASP A 104 8.28 -3.71 -9.35
C ASP A 104 7.00 -4.17 -8.67
N ILE A 105 6.14 -3.22 -8.31
CA ILE A 105 4.86 -3.52 -7.68
C ILE A 105 3.92 -4.18 -8.68
N ASP A 106 3.86 -3.64 -9.90
CA ASP A 106 3.02 -4.18 -10.95
C ASP A 106 3.40 -5.62 -11.27
N LYS A 107 4.70 -5.89 -11.35
CA LYS A 107 5.22 -7.23 -11.59
C LYS A 107 4.85 -8.19 -10.48
N ALA A 108 4.96 -7.74 -9.23
CA ALA A 108 4.59 -8.55 -8.07
C ALA A 108 3.11 -8.88 -8.07
N LEU A 109 2.28 -7.99 -8.61
CA LEU A 109 0.84 -8.21 -8.77
C LEU A 109 0.51 -9.06 -10.01
N LYS A 110 1.52 -9.41 -10.79
CA LYS A 110 1.38 -10.17 -12.05
C LYS A 110 0.58 -9.41 -13.10
N GLY A 111 0.60 -8.09 -13.01
CA GLY A 111 0.04 -7.20 -14.00
C GLY A 111 -1.32 -6.63 -13.65
N LEU A 112 -1.37 -5.33 -13.39
CA LEU A 112 -2.62 -4.60 -13.23
C LEU A 112 -3.19 -4.27 -14.62
N PRO A 113 -4.54 -4.14 -14.73
CA PRO A 113 -5.11 -3.56 -15.95
C PRO A 113 -4.53 -2.18 -16.21
N GLU A 114 -4.42 -1.81 -17.48
CA GLU A 114 -3.75 -0.59 -17.91
C GLU A 114 -4.28 0.67 -17.23
N ASP A 115 -5.60 0.75 -17.08
CA ASP A 115 -6.24 1.94 -16.49
C ASP A 115 -6.10 2.00 -14.95
N HIS A 116 -5.49 0.99 -14.34
CA HIS A 116 -5.26 0.95 -12.90
C HIS A 116 -3.78 0.96 -12.51
N LYS A 117 -2.89 1.08 -13.49
CA LYS A 117 -1.43 1.07 -13.21
C LYS A 117 -0.99 2.27 -12.37
N HIS A 118 -1.74 3.36 -12.41
CA HIS A 118 -1.45 4.55 -11.60
C HIS A 118 -1.47 4.27 -10.09
N CYS A 119 -2.13 3.20 -9.67
CA CYS A 119 -2.19 2.83 -8.24
C CYS A 119 -0.78 2.55 -7.68
N THR A 120 0.11 2.00 -8.50
CA THR A 120 1.48 1.72 -8.07
C THR A 120 2.25 3.02 -7.80
N GLU A 121 2.02 4.04 -8.63
CA GLU A 121 2.64 5.35 -8.44
C GLU A 121 2.13 6.02 -7.18
N LEU A 122 0.82 5.90 -6.92
CA LEU A 122 0.20 6.45 -5.72
C LEU A 122 0.83 5.84 -4.46
N ALA A 123 0.98 4.51 -4.45
CA ALA A 123 1.57 3.80 -3.31
C ALA A 123 2.99 4.28 -3.04
N LEU A 124 3.81 4.36 -4.09
CA LEU A 124 5.20 4.78 -3.93
C LEU A 124 5.33 6.25 -3.53
N ARG A 125 4.49 7.10 -4.09
CA ARG A 125 4.50 8.52 -3.73
C ARG A 125 4.16 8.69 -2.26
N THR A 126 3.17 7.95 -1.78
CA THR A 126 2.78 8.00 -0.37
C THR A 126 3.93 7.54 0.52
N LEU A 127 4.56 6.42 0.16
CA LEU A 127 5.69 5.88 0.93
C LEU A 127 6.90 6.80 0.92
N ASN A 128 7.23 7.38 -0.22
CA ASN A 128 8.39 8.28 -0.29
C ASN A 128 8.18 9.54 0.54
N ARG A 129 6.96 10.07 0.55
CA ARG A 129 6.61 11.19 1.41
C ARG A 129 6.71 10.80 2.88
N LEU A 130 6.26 9.60 3.22
CA LEU A 130 6.34 9.07 4.58
C LEU A 130 7.79 8.93 5.03
N ILE A 131 8.65 8.39 4.20
CA ILE A 131 10.06 8.21 4.52
C ILE A 131 10.76 9.55 4.69
N ASN A 132 10.47 10.52 3.82
CA ASN A 132 11.03 11.86 3.96
C ASN A 132 10.61 12.51 5.27
N LYS A 133 9.35 12.34 5.66
CA LYS A 133 8.83 12.83 6.93
C LYS A 133 9.57 12.18 8.10
N TYR A 134 9.78 10.88 8.03
CA TYR A 134 10.49 10.12 9.06
C TYR A 134 11.92 10.62 9.20
N LYS A 135 12.64 10.78 8.08
CA LYS A 135 14.02 11.25 8.12
C LYS A 135 14.16 12.63 8.75
N LYS A 136 13.18 13.51 8.53
CA LYS A 136 13.18 14.83 9.14
C LYS A 136 12.97 14.78 10.64
N GLN A 137 12.18 13.82 11.11
CA GLN A 137 11.88 13.69 12.55
C GLN A 137 13.05 13.18 13.37
N ILE A 138 13.91 12.36 12.78
CA ILE A 138 15.03 11.74 13.50
C ILE A 138 16.31 12.56 13.47
N LYS A 139 16.31 13.73 12.82
CA LYS A 139 17.48 14.61 12.80
C LYS A 139 17.62 15.42 14.07
#